data_eda823dfd3ef996ea87dce9f5b2ba5a3
#
_entry.id   eda823dfd3ef996ea87dce9f5b2ba5a3
#
_cell.length_a   1.000
_cell.length_b   1.000
_cell.length_c   1.000
_cell.angle_alpha   90.00
_cell.angle_beta   90.00
_cell.angle_gamma   90.00
#
_symmetry.space_group_name_H-M   'P 1'
#
loop_
_entity.id
_entity.type
_entity.pdbx_description
1 polymer ?
#
loop_
_entity_poly.entity_id
_entity_poly.type
_entity_poly.pdbx_seq_one_letter_code
_entity_poly.pdbx_strand_id
1 'polypeptide(L)'
;MGTFIASNTGIVVWWKQWLWISAVFLGTTIYSWVMFNGDVSFERLTSKGYDTAPTEFNYLQTACTIILLILTRLKIPVSTTFMILTSFVTKPKALGKTIMKSVSGYGISFALAVVIYLPFCKFVTDYCDRTRGNLSACWTYVQWFTTGILWSTWLQQDMSNIAVFLPRSLNGVELAFICLFITAGLGIMLW
;
A
#
# COMPACT_ATOMS: atom_id res chain seq x y z
N MET A 1 -0.24 6.92 6.92
CA MET A 1 -0.66 7.78 8.07
C MET A 1 -2.09 7.48 8.52
N GLY A 2 -3.09 7.40 7.64
CA GLY A 2 -4.48 7.12 8.05
C GLY A 2 -4.68 5.84 8.85
N THR A 3 -3.86 4.82 8.62
CA THR A 3 -3.91 3.53 9.31
C THR A 3 -3.68 3.60 10.81
N PHE A 4 -2.82 4.50 11.23
CA PHE A 4 -2.39 4.58 12.62
C PHE A 4 -3.27 5.51 13.46
N ILE A 5 -4.23 6.19 12.83
CA ILE A 5 -5.11 7.14 13.53
C ILE A 5 -5.93 6.41 14.60
N ALA A 6 -6.46 5.23 14.29
CA ALA A 6 -7.33 4.51 15.21
C ALA A 6 -6.64 4.11 16.51
N SER A 7 -5.36 3.72 16.49
CA SER A 7 -4.61 3.45 17.72
C SER A 7 -4.15 4.74 18.41
N ASN A 8 -3.71 5.74 17.65
CA ASN A 8 -3.25 7.02 18.18
C ASN A 8 -4.37 7.82 18.88
N THR A 9 -5.62 7.62 18.46
CA THR A 9 -6.81 8.22 19.08
C THR A 9 -7.39 7.40 20.22
N GLY A 10 -6.81 6.22 20.52
CA GLY A 10 -7.29 5.33 21.56
C GLY A 10 -8.61 4.60 21.27
N ILE A 11 -9.13 4.72 20.05
CA ILE A 11 -10.39 4.06 19.63
C ILE A 11 -10.19 2.54 19.56
N VAL A 12 -9.01 2.09 19.12
CA VAL A 12 -8.65 0.69 19.02
C VAL A 12 -7.34 0.43 19.71
N VAL A 13 -7.27 -0.62 20.49
CA VAL A 13 -6.03 -1.04 21.16
C VAL A 13 -5.01 -1.44 20.09
N TRP A 14 -3.77 -0.94 20.20
CA TRP A 14 -2.70 -1.07 19.21
C TRP A 14 -2.47 -2.52 18.73
N TRP A 15 -2.49 -3.52 19.62
CA TRP A 15 -2.24 -4.92 19.27
C TRP A 15 -3.35 -5.54 18.41
N LYS A 16 -4.63 -5.12 18.60
CA LYS A 16 -5.75 -5.55 17.75
C LYS A 16 -5.61 -4.99 16.34
N GLN A 17 -5.23 -3.74 16.24
CA GLN A 17 -4.95 -3.10 14.97
C GLN A 17 -3.74 -3.74 14.29
N TRP A 18 -2.68 -4.02 15.04
CA TRP A 18 -1.51 -4.72 14.53
C TRP A 18 -1.83 -6.10 13.99
N LEU A 19 -2.60 -6.92 14.72
CA LEU A 19 -3.03 -8.24 14.26
C LEU A 19 -3.83 -8.15 12.96
N TRP A 20 -4.77 -7.23 12.89
CA TRP A 20 -5.61 -7.06 11.71
C TRP A 20 -4.80 -6.64 10.49
N ILE A 21 -3.94 -5.62 10.62
CA ILE A 21 -3.09 -5.15 9.52
C ILE A 21 -2.11 -6.25 9.10
N SER A 22 -1.50 -6.95 10.06
CA SER A 22 -0.59 -8.06 9.77
C SER A 22 -1.30 -9.20 9.04
N ALA A 23 -2.53 -9.54 9.42
CA ALA A 23 -3.32 -10.56 8.74
C ALA A 23 -3.63 -10.17 7.29
N VAL A 24 -4.05 -8.92 7.05
CA VAL A 24 -4.29 -8.42 5.68
C VAL A 24 -2.99 -8.38 4.87
N PHE A 25 -1.90 -7.94 5.47
CA PHE A 25 -0.58 -7.92 4.84
C PHE A 25 -0.11 -9.32 4.45
N LEU A 26 -0.12 -10.26 5.39
CA LEU A 26 0.29 -11.64 5.14
C LEU A 26 -0.58 -12.29 4.07
N GLY A 27 -1.90 -12.15 4.17
CA GLY A 27 -2.83 -12.70 3.18
C GLY A 27 -2.57 -12.14 1.78
N THR A 28 -2.38 -10.83 1.66
CA THR A 28 -2.09 -10.17 0.39
C THR A 28 -0.75 -10.60 -0.20
N THR A 29 0.29 -10.68 0.62
CA THR A 29 1.65 -11.03 0.19
C THR A 29 1.76 -12.51 -0.18
N ILE A 30 1.20 -13.41 0.63
CA ILE A 30 1.18 -14.84 0.35
C ILE A 30 0.36 -15.12 -0.91
N TYR A 31 -0.78 -14.46 -1.08
CA TYR A 31 -1.57 -14.58 -2.30
C TYR A 31 -0.76 -14.21 -3.54
N SER A 32 -0.05 -13.07 -3.50
CA SER A 32 0.83 -12.69 -4.61
C SER A 32 1.90 -13.74 -4.87
N TRP A 33 2.59 -14.17 -3.84
CA TRP A 33 3.67 -15.15 -3.94
C TRP A 33 3.22 -16.48 -4.58
N VAL A 34 2.04 -16.97 -4.20
CA VAL A 34 1.48 -18.22 -4.75
C VAL A 34 1.02 -18.04 -6.20
N MET A 35 0.31 -16.94 -6.50
CA MET A 35 -0.30 -16.72 -7.81
C MET A 35 0.71 -16.28 -8.88
N PHE A 36 1.81 -15.63 -8.48
CA PHE A 36 2.80 -15.06 -9.39
C PHE A 36 4.19 -15.69 -9.23
N ASN A 37 4.25 -17.01 -8.92
CA ASN A 37 5.47 -17.80 -8.90
C ASN A 37 6.63 -17.18 -8.08
N GLY A 38 6.32 -16.70 -6.89
CA GLY A 38 7.31 -16.12 -5.98
C GLY A 38 7.41 -14.59 -6.05
N ASP A 39 6.72 -13.93 -6.97
CA ASP A 39 6.68 -12.47 -7.02
C ASP A 39 5.67 -11.91 -6.00
N VAL A 40 6.14 -11.05 -5.11
CA VAL A 40 5.31 -10.36 -4.11
C VAL A 40 4.83 -8.99 -4.59
N SER A 41 5.19 -8.58 -5.80
CA SER A 41 4.81 -7.27 -6.38
C SER A 41 3.56 -7.32 -7.25
N PHE A 42 2.90 -8.47 -7.39
CA PHE A 42 1.77 -8.69 -8.31
C PHE A 42 2.14 -8.38 -9.77
N GLU A 43 3.33 -8.79 -10.21
CA GLU A 43 3.92 -8.47 -11.52
C GLU A 43 3.97 -6.96 -11.86
N ARG A 44 3.78 -6.10 -10.86
CA ARG A 44 3.77 -4.65 -11.10
C ARG A 44 5.14 -4.11 -11.49
N LEU A 45 6.21 -4.75 -11.04
CA LEU A 45 7.58 -4.35 -11.39
C LEU A 45 7.92 -4.79 -12.80
N THR A 46 7.69 -6.05 -13.14
CA THR A 46 7.92 -6.58 -14.49
C THR A 46 7.09 -5.85 -15.55
N SER A 47 5.81 -5.58 -15.26
CA SER A 47 4.94 -4.82 -16.16
C SER A 47 5.41 -3.39 -16.43
N LYS A 48 6.24 -2.82 -15.55
CA LYS A 48 6.85 -1.50 -15.70
C LYS A 48 8.25 -1.54 -16.32
N GLY A 49 8.80 -2.74 -16.55
CA GLY A 49 10.12 -2.94 -17.15
C GLY A 49 11.26 -3.06 -16.12
N TYR A 50 10.94 -3.41 -14.86
CA TYR A 50 11.91 -3.75 -13.81
C TYR A 50 12.06 -5.27 -13.72
N ASP A 51 12.53 -5.89 -14.81
CA ASP A 51 12.54 -7.36 -14.96
C ASP A 51 13.57 -8.06 -14.07
N THR A 52 14.63 -7.35 -13.70
CA THR A 52 15.73 -7.89 -12.89
C THR A 52 15.89 -7.11 -11.58
N ALA A 53 16.28 -7.85 -10.53
CA ALA A 53 16.70 -7.19 -9.29
C ALA A 53 18.01 -6.44 -9.52
N PRO A 54 18.23 -5.31 -8.88
CA PRO A 54 19.52 -4.63 -8.91
C PRO A 54 20.57 -5.52 -8.20
N THR A 55 21.69 -5.75 -8.85
CA THR A 55 22.83 -6.46 -8.26
C THR A 55 23.67 -5.56 -7.38
N GLU A 56 23.67 -4.29 -7.66
CA GLU A 56 24.37 -3.25 -6.89
C GLU A 56 23.44 -2.08 -6.61
N PHE A 57 23.56 -1.51 -5.42
CA PHE A 57 22.80 -0.33 -5.04
C PHE A 57 23.65 0.93 -5.25
N ASN A 58 23.09 1.89 -6.00
CA ASN A 58 23.71 3.20 -6.17
C ASN A 58 23.36 4.10 -4.97
N TYR A 59 24.28 5.03 -4.66
CA TYR A 59 24.04 6.08 -3.64
C TYR A 59 22.73 6.84 -3.84
N LEU A 60 22.29 7.04 -5.07
CA LEU A 60 21.04 7.71 -5.38
C LEU A 60 19.83 6.94 -4.83
N GLN A 61 19.83 5.61 -4.90
CA GLN A 61 18.75 4.76 -4.42
C GLN A 61 18.62 4.82 -2.90
N THR A 62 19.76 4.78 -2.21
CA THR A 62 19.81 4.95 -0.75
C THR A 62 19.42 6.37 -0.34
N ALA A 63 19.93 7.38 -1.05
CA ALA A 63 19.58 8.78 -0.79
C ALA A 63 18.10 9.05 -0.98
N CYS A 64 17.46 8.51 -2.01
CA CYS A 64 16.00 8.64 -2.22
C CYS A 64 15.19 8.10 -1.05
N THR A 65 15.61 6.97 -0.46
CA THR A 65 14.93 6.39 0.71
C THR A 65 15.07 7.29 1.94
N ILE A 66 16.26 7.85 2.17
CA ILE A 66 16.51 8.79 3.27
C ILE A 66 15.71 10.09 3.06
N ILE A 67 15.73 10.65 1.86
CA ILE A 67 14.97 11.86 1.51
C ILE A 67 13.48 11.62 1.73
N LEU A 68 12.96 10.45 1.31
CA LEU A 68 11.56 10.07 1.54
C LEU A 68 11.22 10.07 3.04
N LEU A 69 12.09 9.52 3.88
CA LEU A 69 11.92 9.52 5.33
C LEU A 69 11.86 10.96 5.89
N ILE A 70 12.77 11.83 5.45
CA ILE A 70 12.81 13.24 5.85
C ILE A 70 11.54 13.97 5.42
N LEU A 71 11.13 13.83 4.16
CA LEU A 71 9.92 14.47 3.64
C LEU A 71 8.65 13.99 4.37
N THR A 72 8.59 12.70 4.67
CA THR A 72 7.49 12.13 5.46
C THR A 72 7.48 12.72 6.89
N ARG A 73 8.66 12.88 7.49
CA ARG A 73 8.77 13.51 8.83
C ARG A 73 8.36 14.98 8.82
N LEU A 74 8.64 15.69 7.74
CA LEU A 74 8.22 17.08 7.51
C LEU A 74 6.75 17.20 7.10
N LYS A 75 6.01 16.09 7.01
CA LYS A 75 4.60 16.02 6.58
C LYS A 75 4.36 16.54 5.16
N ILE A 76 5.38 16.50 4.31
CA ILE A 76 5.26 16.88 2.90
C ILE A 76 4.68 15.69 2.12
N PRO A 77 3.52 15.82 1.46
CA PRO A 77 2.92 14.75 0.70
C PRO A 77 3.73 14.48 -0.57
N VAL A 78 4.30 13.28 -0.66
CA VAL A 78 5.06 12.83 -1.83
C VAL A 78 4.59 11.46 -2.28
N SER A 79 4.69 11.18 -3.56
CA SER A 79 4.43 9.85 -4.09
C SER A 79 5.63 8.95 -3.82
N THR A 80 5.52 8.11 -2.80
CA THR A 80 6.57 7.14 -2.41
C THR A 80 6.93 6.23 -3.58
N THR A 81 5.92 5.68 -4.25
CA THR A 81 6.11 4.81 -5.42
C THR A 81 6.85 5.52 -6.55
N PHE A 82 6.51 6.77 -6.83
CA PHE A 82 7.18 7.53 -7.88
C PHE A 82 8.66 7.76 -7.54
N MET A 83 8.96 8.23 -6.33
CA MET A 83 10.34 8.48 -5.89
C MET A 83 11.19 7.21 -5.90
N ILE A 84 10.70 6.14 -5.29
CA ILE A 84 11.46 4.90 -5.19
C ILE A 84 11.64 4.28 -6.57
N LEU A 85 10.58 4.07 -7.34
CA LEU A 85 10.69 3.41 -8.62
C LEU A 85 11.52 4.19 -9.64
N THR A 86 11.45 5.52 -9.64
CA THR A 86 12.26 6.32 -10.56
C THR A 86 13.75 6.25 -10.26
N SER A 87 14.15 6.03 -9.01
CA SER A 87 15.57 5.86 -8.63
C SER A 87 16.18 4.54 -9.13
N PHE A 88 15.34 3.55 -9.49
CA PHE A 88 15.77 2.27 -10.06
C PHE A 88 15.65 2.20 -11.59
N VAL A 89 15.26 3.29 -12.24
CA VAL A 89 15.11 3.30 -13.70
C VAL A 89 16.47 3.20 -14.39
N THR A 90 16.66 2.13 -15.12
CA THR A 90 17.84 1.95 -15.99
C THR A 90 17.53 2.27 -17.46
N LYS A 91 16.25 2.21 -17.86
CA LYS A 91 15.82 2.42 -19.26
C LYS A 91 14.88 3.63 -19.35
N PRO A 92 15.13 4.61 -20.25
CA PRO A 92 14.25 5.79 -20.42
C PRO A 92 12.79 5.43 -20.71
N LYS A 93 12.57 4.30 -21.37
CA LYS A 93 11.22 3.78 -21.69
C LYS A 93 10.43 3.38 -20.43
N ALA A 94 11.10 2.85 -19.42
CA ALA A 94 10.48 2.51 -18.12
C ALA A 94 10.11 3.78 -17.35
N LEU A 95 10.93 4.83 -17.41
CA LEU A 95 10.62 6.13 -16.81
C LEU A 95 9.36 6.73 -17.46
N GLY A 96 9.28 6.77 -18.79
CA GLY A 96 8.12 7.27 -19.50
C GLY A 96 6.83 6.53 -19.13
N LYS A 97 6.87 5.20 -19.05
CA LYS A 97 5.74 4.38 -18.58
C LYS A 97 5.33 4.70 -17.15
N THR A 98 6.28 4.88 -16.25
CA THR A 98 6.01 5.19 -14.83
C THR A 98 5.38 6.56 -14.68
N ILE A 99 5.89 7.58 -15.39
CA ILE A 99 5.33 8.94 -15.40
C ILE A 99 3.91 8.91 -15.98
N MET A 100 3.71 8.30 -17.16
CA MET A 100 2.39 8.25 -17.80
C MET A 100 1.35 7.55 -16.92
N LYS A 101 1.70 6.39 -16.33
CA LYS A 101 0.80 5.69 -15.40
C LYS A 101 0.47 6.52 -14.16
N SER A 102 1.41 7.27 -13.62
CA SER A 102 1.18 8.11 -12.45
C SER A 102 0.27 9.29 -12.78
N VAL A 103 0.56 10.03 -13.85
CA VAL A 103 -0.23 11.21 -14.25
C VAL A 103 -1.64 10.81 -14.66
N SER A 104 -1.79 9.78 -15.51
CA SER A 104 -3.11 9.28 -15.89
C SER A 104 -3.88 8.72 -14.70
N GLY A 105 -3.20 8.03 -13.78
CA GLY A 105 -3.80 7.52 -12.54
C GLY A 105 -4.35 8.64 -11.66
N TYR A 106 -3.64 9.74 -11.50
CA TYR A 106 -4.13 10.91 -10.75
C TYR A 106 -5.36 11.54 -11.42
N GLY A 107 -5.34 11.70 -12.74
CA GLY A 107 -6.50 12.22 -13.49
C GLY A 107 -7.74 11.35 -13.34
N ILE A 108 -7.58 10.03 -13.51
CA ILE A 108 -8.68 9.07 -13.36
C ILE A 108 -9.18 9.05 -11.91
N SER A 109 -8.29 9.05 -10.91
CA SER A 109 -8.66 9.05 -9.51
C SER A 109 -9.45 10.30 -9.13
N PHE A 110 -9.05 11.45 -9.64
CA PHE A 110 -9.79 12.69 -9.42
C PHE A 110 -11.20 12.64 -10.02
N ALA A 111 -11.32 12.20 -11.27
CA ALA A 111 -12.62 12.07 -11.94
C ALA A 111 -13.54 11.07 -11.20
N LEU A 112 -13.01 9.90 -10.83
CA LEU A 112 -13.74 8.90 -10.05
C LEU A 112 -14.14 9.41 -8.66
N ALA A 113 -13.26 10.15 -7.99
CA ALA A 113 -13.58 10.73 -6.68
C ALA A 113 -14.80 11.66 -6.78
N VAL A 114 -14.84 12.53 -7.79
CA VAL A 114 -15.99 13.43 -7.99
C VAL A 114 -17.25 12.65 -8.33
N VAL A 115 -17.18 11.72 -9.29
CA VAL A 115 -18.35 10.96 -9.77
C VAL A 115 -18.93 10.03 -8.71
N ILE A 116 -18.08 9.40 -7.90
CA ILE A 116 -18.52 8.44 -6.88
C ILE A 116 -18.87 9.14 -5.57
N TYR A 117 -18.02 10.08 -5.13
CA TYR A 117 -18.14 10.71 -3.82
C TYR A 117 -19.45 11.46 -3.66
N LEU A 118 -19.85 12.28 -4.63
CA LEU A 118 -21.05 13.12 -4.50
C LEU A 118 -22.34 12.29 -4.30
N PRO A 119 -22.68 11.32 -5.17
CA PRO A 119 -23.90 10.53 -4.98
C PRO A 119 -23.80 9.58 -3.78
N PHE A 120 -22.62 8.99 -3.54
CA PHE A 120 -22.43 8.06 -2.44
C PHE A 120 -22.50 8.75 -1.07
N CYS A 121 -21.87 9.93 -0.94
CA CYS A 121 -21.89 10.71 0.29
C CYS A 121 -23.33 11.10 0.64
N LYS A 122 -24.10 11.59 -0.35
CA LYS A 122 -25.50 11.93 -0.15
C LYS A 122 -26.33 10.70 0.27
N PHE A 123 -26.15 9.57 -0.42
CA PHE A 123 -26.85 8.32 -0.08
C PHE A 123 -26.56 7.86 1.36
N VAL A 124 -25.28 7.87 1.76
CA VAL A 124 -24.87 7.46 3.10
C VAL A 124 -25.41 8.43 4.16
N THR A 125 -25.32 9.73 3.92
CA THR A 125 -25.84 10.74 4.85
C THR A 125 -27.34 10.57 5.02
N ASP A 126 -28.11 10.52 3.92
CA ASP A 126 -29.56 10.33 3.96
C ASP A 126 -29.95 9.02 4.68
N TYR A 127 -29.18 7.96 4.49
CA TYR A 127 -29.40 6.68 5.18
C TYR A 127 -29.12 6.80 6.68
N CYS A 128 -28.00 7.40 7.07
CA CYS A 128 -27.66 7.61 8.48
C CYS A 128 -28.70 8.49 9.19
N ASP A 129 -29.19 9.54 8.55
CA ASP A 129 -30.20 10.43 9.08
C ASP A 129 -31.55 9.71 9.28
N ARG A 130 -31.93 8.86 8.32
CA ARG A 130 -33.15 8.05 8.41
C ARG A 130 -33.11 7.01 9.51
N THR A 131 -31.95 6.39 9.75
CA THR A 131 -31.77 5.36 10.76
C THR A 131 -31.51 5.93 12.16
N ARG A 132 -31.32 7.26 12.29
CA ARG A 132 -31.03 7.95 13.56
C ARG A 132 -29.91 7.30 14.37
N GLY A 133 -28.87 6.79 13.68
CA GLY A 133 -27.74 6.12 14.30
C GLY A 133 -28.01 4.68 14.78
N ASN A 134 -29.20 4.14 14.60
CA ASN A 134 -29.50 2.75 14.93
C ASN A 134 -29.14 1.83 13.74
N LEU A 135 -27.84 1.72 13.48
CA LEU A 135 -27.30 0.91 12.40
C LEU A 135 -27.31 -0.57 12.78
N SER A 136 -27.74 -1.41 11.85
CA SER A 136 -27.66 -2.87 12.01
C SER A 136 -26.21 -3.33 12.22
N ALA A 137 -25.98 -4.32 13.08
CA ALA A 137 -24.68 -4.95 13.30
C ALA A 137 -24.02 -5.45 12.01
N CYS A 138 -24.81 -5.76 10.98
CA CYS A 138 -24.31 -6.14 9.66
C CYS A 138 -23.37 -5.08 9.06
N TRP A 139 -23.59 -3.80 9.30
CA TRP A 139 -22.71 -2.73 8.80
C TRP A 139 -21.29 -2.79 9.34
N THR A 140 -21.11 -3.32 10.56
CA THR A 140 -19.77 -3.55 11.11
C THR A 140 -18.99 -4.56 10.27
N TYR A 141 -19.62 -5.66 9.86
CA TYR A 141 -18.97 -6.66 8.99
C TYR A 141 -18.67 -6.10 7.60
N VAL A 142 -19.61 -5.35 7.01
CA VAL A 142 -19.41 -4.68 5.73
C VAL A 142 -18.22 -3.70 5.80
N GLN A 143 -18.14 -2.93 6.89
CA GLN A 143 -17.04 -2.00 7.12
C GLN A 143 -15.68 -2.73 7.20
N TRP A 144 -15.58 -3.80 8.00
CA TRP A 144 -14.37 -4.57 8.12
C TRP A 144 -13.94 -5.19 6.79
N PHE A 145 -14.90 -5.75 6.06
CA PHE A 145 -14.64 -6.37 4.75
C PHE A 145 -14.17 -5.35 3.72
N THR A 146 -14.88 -4.25 3.56
CA THR A 146 -14.51 -3.19 2.59
C THR A 146 -13.18 -2.52 2.96
N THR A 147 -12.93 -2.32 4.25
CA THR A 147 -11.65 -1.81 4.74
C THR A 147 -10.53 -2.81 4.45
N GLY A 148 -10.77 -4.11 4.64
CA GLY A 148 -9.79 -5.15 4.29
C GLY A 148 -9.43 -5.15 2.80
N ILE A 149 -10.42 -5.04 1.91
CA ILE A 149 -10.18 -4.93 0.46
C ILE A 149 -9.38 -3.67 0.13
N LEU A 150 -9.74 -2.52 0.68
CA LEU A 150 -9.04 -1.26 0.46
C LEU A 150 -7.57 -1.36 0.89
N TRP A 151 -7.33 -1.93 2.07
CA TRP A 151 -5.99 -2.16 2.60
C TRP A 151 -5.18 -3.14 1.75
N SER A 152 -5.79 -4.25 1.32
CA SER A 152 -5.16 -5.22 0.42
C SER A 152 -4.71 -4.55 -0.88
N THR A 153 -5.57 -3.73 -1.49
CA THR A 153 -5.24 -3.00 -2.72
C THR A 153 -4.09 -2.02 -2.52
N TRP A 154 -4.04 -1.35 -1.37
CA TRP A 154 -2.98 -0.42 -1.04
C TRP A 154 -1.65 -1.11 -0.77
N LEU A 155 -1.70 -2.22 -0.03
CA LEU A 155 -0.53 -3.05 0.24
C LEU A 155 0.10 -3.64 -1.03
N GLN A 156 -0.70 -3.99 -2.04
CA GLN A 156 -0.17 -4.39 -3.36
C GLN A 156 0.72 -3.31 -3.98
N GLN A 157 0.37 -2.04 -3.79
CA GLN A 157 1.21 -0.94 -4.28
C GLN A 157 2.45 -0.76 -3.42
N ASP A 158 2.33 -0.81 -2.10
CA ASP A 158 3.45 -0.62 -1.19
C ASP A 158 4.44 -1.79 -1.25
N MET A 159 3.96 -3.01 -1.46
CA MET A 159 4.82 -4.17 -1.70
C MET A 159 5.71 -4.00 -2.94
N SER A 160 5.23 -3.34 -4.00
CA SER A 160 6.06 -3.03 -5.17
C SER A 160 7.23 -2.11 -4.83
N ASN A 161 7.06 -1.21 -3.84
CA ASN A 161 8.13 -0.32 -3.41
C ASN A 161 9.22 -1.04 -2.61
N ILE A 162 8.84 -2.11 -1.89
CA ILE A 162 9.78 -2.97 -1.16
C ILE A 162 10.40 -3.98 -2.11
N ALA A 163 9.59 -4.61 -2.94
CA ALA A 163 10.01 -5.66 -3.87
C ALA A 163 11.03 -5.17 -4.92
N VAL A 164 11.12 -3.85 -5.17
CA VAL A 164 12.15 -3.33 -6.07
C VAL A 164 13.57 -3.61 -5.56
N PHE A 165 13.74 -3.74 -4.25
CA PHE A 165 15.01 -4.08 -3.59
C PHE A 165 15.26 -5.59 -3.51
N LEU A 166 14.28 -6.43 -3.83
CA LEU A 166 14.28 -7.87 -3.63
C LEU A 166 14.44 -8.62 -4.96
N PRO A 167 14.86 -9.89 -4.93
CA PRO A 167 14.74 -10.79 -6.07
C PRO A 167 13.29 -10.81 -6.60
N ARG A 168 13.13 -11.00 -7.91
CA ARG A 168 11.79 -10.99 -8.53
C ARG A 168 10.98 -12.23 -8.17
N SER A 169 11.65 -13.31 -7.78
CA SER A 169 11.04 -14.53 -7.29
C SER A 169 11.69 -14.88 -5.96
N LEU A 170 10.90 -14.93 -4.92
CA LEU A 170 11.33 -15.23 -3.56
C LEU A 170 11.13 -16.72 -3.27
N ASN A 171 12.09 -17.33 -2.60
CA ASN A 171 11.88 -18.64 -2.00
C ASN A 171 11.09 -18.53 -0.69
N GLY A 172 10.61 -19.67 -0.15
CA GLY A 172 9.77 -19.65 1.06
C GLY A 172 10.45 -19.08 2.31
N VAL A 173 11.77 -19.24 2.42
CA VAL A 173 12.56 -18.73 3.55
C VAL A 173 12.70 -17.21 3.46
N GLU A 174 13.00 -16.69 2.28
CA GLU A 174 13.06 -15.25 2.01
C GLU A 174 11.71 -14.57 2.25
N LEU A 175 10.63 -15.19 1.79
CA LEU A 175 9.28 -14.73 2.06
C LEU A 175 9.00 -14.65 3.57
N ALA A 176 9.35 -15.70 4.33
CA ALA A 176 9.15 -15.73 5.78
C ALA A 176 9.93 -14.61 6.48
N PHE A 177 11.17 -14.36 6.09
CA PHE A 177 11.98 -13.27 6.62
C PHE A 177 11.36 -11.90 6.36
N ILE A 178 10.90 -11.65 5.15
CA ILE A 178 10.27 -10.37 4.77
C ILE A 178 8.97 -10.18 5.55
N CYS A 179 8.14 -11.21 5.62
CA CYS A 179 6.89 -11.17 6.36
C CYS A 179 7.12 -10.88 7.86
N LEU A 180 8.11 -11.55 8.45
CA LEU A 180 8.47 -11.33 9.85
C LEU A 180 9.00 -9.91 10.08
N PHE A 181 9.91 -9.44 9.23
CA PHE A 181 10.48 -8.11 9.35
C PHE A 181 9.43 -7.01 9.24
N ILE A 182 8.53 -7.10 8.28
CA ILE A 182 7.49 -6.08 8.08
C ILE A 182 6.46 -6.12 9.19
N THR A 183 6.00 -7.31 9.62
CA THR A 183 5.03 -7.42 10.71
C THR A 183 5.60 -6.95 12.04
N ALA A 184 6.87 -7.23 12.33
CA ALA A 184 7.56 -6.70 13.50
C ALA A 184 7.69 -5.16 13.44
N GLY A 185 8.08 -4.62 12.28
CA GLY A 185 8.15 -3.18 12.05
C GLY A 185 6.81 -2.47 12.23
N LEU A 186 5.71 -3.07 11.72
CA LEU A 186 4.36 -2.57 11.95
C LEU A 186 3.99 -2.57 13.45
N GLY A 187 4.41 -3.61 14.19
CA GLY A 187 4.19 -3.68 15.64
C GLY A 187 4.89 -2.55 16.38
N ILE A 188 6.16 -2.30 16.05
CA ILE A 188 6.95 -1.21 16.66
C ILE A 188 6.36 0.17 16.33
N MET A 189 5.85 0.36 15.12
CA MET A 189 5.27 1.65 14.69
C MET A 189 3.90 1.93 15.33
N LEU A 190 3.18 0.89 15.75
CA LEU A 190 1.86 1.02 16.36
C LEU A 190 1.91 1.10 17.88
N TRP A 191 3.02 0.61 18.47
CA TRP A 191 3.26 0.66 19.90
C TRP A 191 3.65 2.07 20.36
#